data_02e332efec69ef5c960355fd0a9bbed1
#
_entry.id   02e332efec69ef5c960355fd0a9bbed1
#
_cell.length_a   1.000
_cell.length_b   1.000
_cell.length_c   1.000
_cell.angle_alpha   90.00
_cell.angle_beta   90.00
_cell.angle_gamma   90.00
#
_symmetry.space_group_name_H-M   'P 1'
#
loop_
_entity.id
_entity.type
_entity.pdbx_description
1 polymer ?
#
loop_
_entity_poly.entity_id
_entity_poly.type
_entity_poly.pdbx_seq_one_letter_code
_entity_poly.pdbx_strand_id
1 'polypeptide(L)'
;MAGRNADFANIFSKISYDIGDEAVKEVIRSGSLSQWATGTSSVGIADHDLAFWMGDLNYRVDESIPTEKVIELSNANELNELRVNDQLNIERAQGRVFQGFEEGKLMFKPTYKYQPGTDLYECRPDKKLRAPAWCDRILWLAQEPSHVTQLTYERSELNISDHKPVMGSFLITVKDVIQSRREQVYEEVMKILDKYENQSLPMVGLDRINLDFGDVRYDQKVTLPISVTNTGKVVAQFRLVPKLDEVSLCKQWMTVTPTYGMLIPGEAPATLNFTITIDNTTAHALNTGREVLEDIIILRLENGRDYYITVKANYARSCFGMSVDELVKYAEPIRDVPLDPILRAEKHDPSNPSAALCVPKELWRIVDAIYEKGLHERDLFTTPGIAEEVNHIRECLDTGAQFGEFRVHSMTEVLLSFLSNLPSPIVPRSLFPTLEIDAQNIQSISRKFLEDLPPIHYNVFVYMISFFREALLYREANKLSAAKLARICCNCLVVGSNEINPMEETSQSIQRRAGMQLIMLHFLETNAI
;
A
#
# COMPACT_ATOMS: atom_id res chain seq x y z
N MET A 1 33.58 -35.01 39.06
CA MET A 1 33.86 -33.98 38.04
C MET A 1 32.60 -33.48 37.40
N ALA A 2 31.75 -34.28 36.74
CA ALA A 2 30.58 -33.82 35.98
C ALA A 2 29.65 -32.86 36.75
N GLY A 3 29.39 -33.09 38.06
CA GLY A 3 28.56 -32.19 38.87
C GLY A 3 29.16 -30.79 39.03
N ARG A 4 30.45 -30.68 39.30
CA ARG A 4 31.16 -29.39 39.47
C ARG A 4 31.19 -28.59 38.17
N ASN A 5 31.36 -29.27 37.03
CA ASN A 5 31.29 -28.66 35.70
C ASN A 5 29.88 -28.15 35.40
N ALA A 6 28.85 -28.91 35.78
CA ALA A 6 27.46 -28.51 35.66
C ALA A 6 27.13 -27.30 36.55
N ASP A 7 27.68 -27.27 37.79
CA ASP A 7 27.51 -26.13 38.70
C ASP A 7 28.11 -24.85 38.10
N PHE A 8 29.37 -24.94 37.59
CA PHE A 8 29.98 -23.83 36.88
C PHE A 8 29.09 -23.34 35.70
N ALA A 9 28.67 -24.25 34.82
CA ALA A 9 27.86 -23.90 33.65
C ALA A 9 26.51 -23.26 34.05
N ASN A 10 25.86 -23.79 35.09
CA ASN A 10 24.62 -23.25 35.63
C ASN A 10 24.79 -21.83 36.18
N ILE A 11 25.84 -21.61 36.99
CA ILE A 11 26.13 -20.30 37.58
C ILE A 11 26.46 -19.30 36.47
N PHE A 12 27.41 -19.68 35.60
CA PHE A 12 27.86 -18.80 34.51
C PHE A 12 26.76 -18.38 33.54
N SER A 13 25.83 -19.30 33.23
CA SER A 13 24.74 -19.03 32.29
C SER A 13 23.49 -18.39 32.91
N LYS A 14 23.28 -18.60 34.24
CA LYS A 14 22.02 -18.14 34.89
C LYS A 14 22.17 -16.88 35.72
N ILE A 15 23.40 -16.57 36.18
CA ILE A 15 23.58 -15.31 36.90
C ILE A 15 23.55 -14.16 35.92
N SER A 16 22.61 -13.28 36.17
CA SER A 16 22.48 -11.99 35.49
C SER A 16 22.22 -10.90 36.53
N TYR A 17 22.70 -9.72 36.26
CA TYR A 17 22.53 -8.54 37.09
C TYR A 17 21.65 -7.56 36.36
N ASP A 18 20.51 -7.19 36.94
CA ASP A 18 19.61 -6.21 36.36
C ASP A 18 20.30 -4.84 36.31
N ILE A 19 20.29 -4.25 35.12
CA ILE A 19 20.69 -2.86 34.99
C ILE A 19 19.51 -2.03 35.54
N GLY A 20 19.71 -1.40 36.70
CA GLY A 20 18.64 -0.69 37.38
C GLY A 20 17.87 0.23 36.46
N ASP A 21 16.55 0.34 36.66
CA ASP A 21 15.60 1.11 35.83
C ASP A 21 16.07 2.52 35.50
N GLU A 22 16.78 3.18 36.39
CA GLU A 22 17.29 4.53 36.16
C GLU A 22 18.45 4.56 35.15
N ALA A 23 19.34 3.58 35.16
CA ALA A 23 20.42 3.47 34.18
C ALA A 23 19.86 3.13 32.78
N VAL A 24 18.86 2.26 32.70
CA VAL A 24 18.14 1.96 31.44
C VAL A 24 17.38 3.18 30.94
N LYS A 25 16.69 3.90 31.83
CA LYS A 25 15.99 5.15 31.48
C LYS A 25 16.94 6.23 31.00
N GLU A 26 18.12 6.34 31.58
CA GLU A 26 19.13 7.31 31.15
C GLU A 26 19.70 6.94 29.78
N VAL A 27 19.93 5.68 29.52
CA VAL A 27 20.36 5.17 28.22
C VAL A 27 19.25 5.34 27.15
N ILE A 28 17.99 5.14 27.50
CA ILE A 28 16.83 5.41 26.61
C ILE A 28 16.65 6.91 26.39
N ARG A 29 16.73 7.73 27.45
CA ARG A 29 16.63 9.21 27.35
C ARG A 29 17.75 9.82 26.50
N SER A 30 18.93 9.20 26.54
CA SER A 30 20.07 9.62 25.74
C SER A 30 19.99 9.16 24.27
N GLY A 31 18.94 8.42 23.88
CA GLY A 31 18.79 7.87 22.54
C GLY A 31 19.85 6.82 22.14
N SER A 32 20.62 6.36 23.11
CA SER A 32 21.75 5.42 22.89
C SER A 32 21.34 3.99 22.57
N LEU A 33 20.10 3.62 22.87
CA LEU A 33 19.55 2.34 22.47
C LEU A 33 18.67 2.57 21.25
N SER A 34 19.20 2.28 20.07
CA SER A 34 18.39 2.01 18.90
C SER A 34 17.38 0.90 19.25
N GLN A 35 16.29 0.78 18.51
CA GLN A 35 15.30 -0.31 18.66
C GLN A 35 15.91 -1.74 18.62
N TRP A 36 17.19 -1.88 18.32
CA TRP A 36 17.96 -3.12 18.28
C TRP A 36 18.43 -3.60 19.66
N ALA A 37 18.46 -2.73 20.67
CA ALA A 37 18.88 -3.05 22.04
C ALA A 37 17.68 -3.31 22.97
N THR A 38 16.51 -3.48 22.44
CA THR A 38 15.34 -3.89 23.21
C THR A 38 15.43 -5.36 23.56
N GLY A 39 16.01 -5.70 24.69
CA GLY A 39 15.94 -7.08 25.16
C GLY A 39 16.77 -7.45 26.37
N THR A 40 17.82 -6.75 26.73
CA THR A 40 18.62 -7.10 27.92
C THR A 40 18.63 -5.97 28.93
N SER A 41 17.67 -6.02 29.86
CA SER A 41 17.72 -5.24 31.10
C SER A 41 18.75 -5.84 32.08
N SER A 42 19.56 -6.81 31.67
CA SER A 42 20.49 -7.53 32.52
C SER A 42 21.81 -7.81 31.82
N VAL A 43 22.90 -7.81 32.58
CA VAL A 43 24.26 -8.20 32.15
C VAL A 43 24.66 -9.51 32.83
N GLY A 44 25.17 -10.43 32.05
CA GLY A 44 25.73 -11.68 32.53
C GLY A 44 27.20 -11.54 33.00
N ILE A 45 27.77 -12.61 33.55
CA ILE A 45 29.18 -12.62 34.03
C ILE A 45 30.14 -12.26 32.89
N ALA A 46 29.92 -12.77 31.69
CA ALA A 46 30.78 -12.53 30.53
C ALA A 46 30.73 -11.10 29.97
N ASP A 47 29.72 -10.33 30.34
CA ASP A 47 29.54 -8.95 29.83
C ASP A 47 30.34 -7.92 30.63
N HIS A 48 30.96 -8.34 31.75
CA HIS A 48 31.81 -7.48 32.57
C HIS A 48 33.21 -7.34 31.99
N ASP A 49 33.83 -6.16 32.12
CA ASP A 49 35.23 -5.94 31.73
C ASP A 49 36.18 -6.89 32.46
N LEU A 50 35.83 -7.22 33.70
CA LEU A 50 36.61 -8.09 34.58
C LEU A 50 35.68 -8.82 35.55
N ALA A 51 35.91 -10.12 35.73
CA ALA A 51 35.24 -10.95 36.73
C ALA A 51 36.25 -11.84 37.45
N PHE A 52 36.16 -11.92 38.78
CA PHE A 52 36.87 -12.86 39.58
C PHE A 52 35.97 -14.00 40.01
N TRP A 53 36.45 -15.23 39.87
CA TRP A 53 35.78 -16.43 40.34
C TRP A 53 36.66 -17.11 41.38
N MET A 54 36.24 -17.10 42.64
CA MET A 54 37.05 -17.60 43.74
C MET A 54 36.22 -18.41 44.74
N GLY A 55 36.90 -19.31 45.45
CA GLY A 55 36.32 -20.10 46.54
C GLY A 55 36.72 -21.56 46.49
N ASP A 56 36.06 -22.36 47.32
CA ASP A 56 36.16 -23.83 47.30
C ASP A 56 35.40 -24.38 46.07
N LEU A 57 36.14 -24.59 44.98
CA LEU A 57 35.64 -25.17 43.74
C LEU A 57 35.56 -26.70 43.78
N ASN A 58 36.11 -27.27 44.86
CA ASN A 58 36.06 -28.71 45.22
C ASN A 58 36.64 -29.67 44.17
N TYR A 59 37.45 -29.18 43.21
CA TYR A 59 38.23 -30.06 42.32
C TYR A 59 39.30 -30.79 43.09
N ARG A 60 39.64 -32.00 42.68
CA ARG A 60 40.52 -32.88 43.34
C ARG A 60 41.72 -33.23 42.46
N VAL A 61 42.69 -33.97 43.01
CA VAL A 61 43.69 -34.66 42.20
C VAL A 61 43.03 -35.89 41.59
N ASP A 62 43.37 -36.21 40.34
CA ASP A 62 42.84 -37.36 39.63
C ASP A 62 43.10 -38.68 40.36
N GLU A 63 42.11 -39.57 40.32
CA GLU A 63 42.20 -40.87 41.06
C GLU A 63 43.21 -41.85 40.46
N SER A 64 43.86 -41.53 39.36
CA SER A 64 44.98 -42.29 38.79
C SER A 64 46.15 -42.28 39.68
N ILE A 65 46.31 -41.30 40.62
CA ILE A 65 47.35 -41.25 41.61
C ILE A 65 46.76 -41.75 42.94
N PRO A 66 47.36 -42.82 43.56
CA PRO A 66 46.91 -43.30 44.86
C PRO A 66 47.02 -42.20 45.93
N THR A 67 46.07 -42.21 46.90
CA THR A 67 45.95 -41.14 47.91
C THR A 67 47.23 -41.03 48.75
N GLU A 68 47.85 -42.16 49.09
CA GLU A 68 49.09 -42.22 49.84
C GLU A 68 50.23 -41.53 49.09
N LYS A 69 50.29 -41.71 47.76
CA LYS A 69 51.29 -41.06 46.92
C LYS A 69 51.08 -39.57 46.83
N VAL A 70 49.80 -39.13 46.75
CA VAL A 70 49.45 -37.70 46.78
C VAL A 70 49.90 -37.06 48.09
N ILE A 71 49.72 -37.73 49.22
CA ILE A 71 50.20 -37.28 50.56
C ILE A 71 51.70 -37.15 50.58
N GLU A 72 52.42 -38.17 50.09
CA GLU A 72 53.89 -38.20 50.04
C GLU A 72 54.42 -37.00 49.22
N LEU A 73 53.98 -36.84 48.00
CA LEU A 73 54.36 -35.74 47.08
C LEU A 73 54.00 -34.35 47.64
N SER A 74 52.84 -34.23 48.29
CA SER A 74 52.42 -32.98 48.93
C SER A 74 53.33 -32.61 50.10
N ASN A 75 53.72 -33.59 50.95
CA ASN A 75 54.61 -33.36 52.03
C ASN A 75 56.03 -33.03 51.56
N ALA A 76 56.52 -33.71 50.51
CA ALA A 76 57.82 -33.46 49.88
C ALA A 76 57.88 -32.15 49.08
N ASN A 77 56.75 -31.47 48.90
CA ASN A 77 56.60 -30.28 48.03
C ASN A 77 56.91 -30.55 46.53
N GLU A 78 56.77 -31.83 46.12
CA GLU A 78 56.91 -32.25 44.71
C GLU A 78 55.59 -32.06 43.94
N LEU A 79 55.26 -30.83 43.67
CA LEU A 79 53.90 -30.43 43.21
C LEU A 79 53.67 -30.58 41.70
N ASN A 80 54.70 -30.82 40.90
CA ASN A 80 54.59 -30.84 39.44
C ASN A 80 53.65 -31.95 38.94
N GLU A 81 53.81 -33.15 39.44
CA GLU A 81 52.99 -34.31 39.10
C GLU A 81 51.53 -34.09 39.52
N LEU A 82 51.32 -33.51 40.70
CA LEU A 82 49.99 -33.22 41.23
C LEU A 82 49.27 -32.14 40.43
N ARG A 83 49.98 -31.10 39.94
CA ARG A 83 49.43 -30.04 39.14
C ARG A 83 48.95 -30.53 37.77
N VAL A 84 49.68 -31.45 37.14
CA VAL A 84 49.30 -32.07 35.87
C VAL A 84 48.01 -32.90 36.02
N ASN A 85 47.89 -33.54 37.22
CA ASN A 85 46.73 -34.37 37.55
C ASN A 85 45.64 -33.63 38.37
N ASP A 86 45.71 -32.29 38.47
CA ASP A 86 44.66 -31.49 39.08
C ASP A 86 43.43 -31.47 38.18
N GLN A 87 42.28 -31.86 38.72
CA GLN A 87 41.07 -32.03 37.98
C GLN A 87 40.59 -30.69 37.29
N LEU A 88 40.80 -29.56 37.96
CA LEU A 88 40.43 -28.28 37.35
C LEU A 88 41.33 -27.95 36.15
N ASN A 89 42.66 -28.19 36.32
CA ASN A 89 43.59 -27.97 35.21
C ASN A 89 43.27 -28.86 34.00
N ILE A 90 42.92 -30.14 34.24
CA ILE A 90 42.51 -31.09 33.20
C ILE A 90 41.23 -30.61 32.49
N GLU A 91 40.22 -30.24 33.27
CA GLU A 91 38.94 -29.80 32.71
C GLU A 91 39.05 -28.48 31.90
N ARG A 92 39.89 -27.55 32.39
CA ARG A 92 40.20 -26.30 31.68
C ARG A 92 40.98 -26.56 30.38
N ALA A 93 42.00 -27.42 30.43
CA ALA A 93 42.80 -27.78 29.25
C ALA A 93 41.95 -28.44 28.16
N GLN A 94 40.90 -29.16 28.54
CA GLN A 94 39.94 -29.78 27.61
C GLN A 94 38.77 -28.84 27.21
N GLY A 95 38.78 -27.58 27.64
CA GLY A 95 37.77 -26.59 27.31
C GLY A 95 36.40 -26.87 27.89
N ARG A 96 36.25 -27.65 28.94
CA ARG A 96 34.97 -28.02 29.52
C ARG A 96 34.46 -27.05 30.59
N VAL A 97 35.35 -26.29 31.22
CA VAL A 97 35.02 -25.28 32.23
C VAL A 97 35.97 -24.11 32.16
N PHE A 98 35.53 -22.96 32.64
CA PHE A 98 36.33 -21.74 32.79
C PHE A 98 37.06 -21.32 31.51
N GLN A 99 36.39 -21.46 30.37
CA GLN A 99 36.92 -20.96 29.10
C GLN A 99 37.13 -19.44 29.18
N GLY A 100 38.31 -18.98 28.76
CA GLY A 100 38.67 -17.56 28.83
C GLY A 100 39.15 -17.11 30.22
N PHE A 101 38.93 -17.90 31.26
CA PHE A 101 39.46 -17.58 32.59
C PHE A 101 40.95 -17.93 32.70
N GLU A 102 41.68 -17.04 33.35
CA GLU A 102 43.08 -17.25 33.73
C GLU A 102 43.21 -17.58 35.20
N GLU A 103 44.30 -18.18 35.58
CA GLU A 103 44.67 -18.49 36.95
C GLU A 103 46.21 -18.52 37.10
N GLY A 104 46.70 -18.05 38.21
CA GLY A 104 48.13 -18.12 38.55
C GLY A 104 48.60 -19.51 38.74
N LYS A 105 49.93 -19.68 38.64
CA LYS A 105 50.54 -20.95 38.85
C LYS A 105 50.45 -21.35 40.32
N LEU A 106 49.96 -22.56 40.61
CA LEU A 106 49.87 -23.13 41.95
C LEU A 106 51.28 -23.49 42.48
N MET A 107 51.93 -22.58 43.18
CA MET A 107 53.28 -22.75 43.71
C MET A 107 53.28 -23.18 45.16
N PHE A 108 52.14 -23.32 45.79
CA PHE A 108 51.93 -23.71 47.19
C PHE A 108 51.33 -25.11 47.24
N LYS A 109 51.49 -25.76 48.44
CA LYS A 109 50.99 -27.13 48.72
C LYS A 109 49.43 -27.13 48.65
N PRO A 110 48.82 -28.28 48.37
CA PRO A 110 47.38 -28.45 48.45
C PRO A 110 46.75 -27.85 49.72
N THR A 111 45.58 -27.20 49.59
CA THR A 111 44.92 -26.44 50.68
C THR A 111 44.02 -27.31 51.56
N TYR A 112 43.69 -28.50 51.10
CA TYR A 112 42.76 -29.43 51.72
C TYR A 112 43.37 -30.87 51.71
N LYS A 113 43.12 -31.84 52.58
CA LYS A 113 42.42 -31.74 53.86
C LYS A 113 43.42 -31.83 55.01
N TYR A 114 43.40 -30.82 55.86
CA TYR A 114 44.26 -30.77 57.06
C TYR A 114 43.50 -31.23 58.29
N GLN A 115 44.28 -31.66 59.33
CA GLN A 115 43.74 -31.83 60.66
C GLN A 115 43.66 -30.45 61.31
N PRO A 116 42.46 -30.00 61.72
CA PRO A 116 42.30 -28.67 62.32
C PRO A 116 43.24 -28.49 63.52
N GLY A 117 43.89 -27.31 63.56
CA GLY A 117 44.87 -27.00 64.60
C GLY A 117 46.27 -27.53 64.33
N THR A 118 46.54 -28.15 63.16
CA THR A 118 47.88 -28.73 62.81
C THR A 118 48.20 -28.39 61.34
N ASP A 119 49.48 -28.66 60.99
CA ASP A 119 49.99 -28.60 59.63
C ASP A 119 50.03 -29.96 58.92
N LEU A 120 49.36 -30.96 59.51
CA LEU A 120 49.33 -32.32 58.99
C LEU A 120 48.07 -32.56 58.14
N TYR A 121 48.26 -33.24 57.01
CA TYR A 121 47.11 -33.74 56.25
C TYR A 121 46.33 -34.78 57.05
N GLU A 122 45.03 -34.89 56.79
CA GLU A 122 44.13 -35.80 57.51
C GLU A 122 44.44 -37.28 57.17
N CYS A 123 45.06 -37.97 58.06
CA CYS A 123 45.43 -39.38 57.93
C CYS A 123 44.92 -40.20 59.11
N ARG A 124 44.09 -39.68 60.01
CA ARG A 124 43.63 -40.42 61.22
C ARG A 124 42.75 -41.60 60.80
N PRO A 125 42.91 -42.76 61.45
CA PRO A 125 42.22 -44.01 61.08
C PRO A 125 40.70 -43.95 61.22
N ASP A 126 40.18 -43.09 62.11
CA ASP A 126 38.80 -42.92 62.41
C ASP A 126 38.10 -41.96 61.38
N LYS A 127 38.86 -41.34 60.49
CA LYS A 127 38.38 -40.40 59.50
C LYS A 127 38.50 -40.97 58.09
N LYS A 128 37.60 -40.54 57.21
CA LYS A 128 37.69 -40.90 55.80
C LYS A 128 38.94 -40.28 55.19
N LEU A 129 39.86 -41.09 54.73
CA LEU A 129 41.06 -40.67 54.04
C LEU A 129 40.69 -39.92 52.75
N ARG A 130 41.26 -38.73 52.56
CA ARG A 130 41.06 -37.88 51.37
C ARG A 130 42.41 -37.47 50.81
N ALA A 131 42.61 -37.63 49.54
CA ALA A 131 43.77 -37.11 48.85
C ALA A 131 43.89 -35.60 49.03
N PRO A 132 45.04 -35.05 49.39
CA PRO A 132 45.28 -33.62 49.34
C PRO A 132 44.90 -33.01 47.96
N ALA A 133 44.32 -31.83 47.97
CA ALA A 133 43.90 -31.20 46.77
C ALA A 133 43.85 -29.64 46.85
N TRP A 134 43.99 -28.98 45.76
CA TRP A 134 43.76 -27.54 45.64
C TRP A 134 42.26 -27.27 45.38
N CYS A 135 41.47 -27.32 46.43
CA CYS A 135 40.01 -27.06 46.33
C CYS A 135 39.71 -25.59 46.22
N ASP A 136 40.55 -24.77 46.85
CA ASP A 136 40.37 -23.33 47.00
C ASP A 136 41.18 -22.60 45.92
N ARG A 137 40.48 -21.91 45.01
CA ARG A 137 41.09 -21.37 43.79
C ARG A 137 40.65 -19.91 43.55
N ILE A 138 41.47 -19.15 42.80
CA ILE A 138 41.18 -17.80 42.35
C ILE A 138 41.46 -17.71 40.85
N LEU A 139 40.39 -17.55 40.06
CA LEU A 139 40.46 -17.37 38.63
C LEU A 139 39.92 -16.00 38.28
N TRP A 140 40.30 -15.47 37.12
CA TRP A 140 39.76 -14.23 36.61
C TRP A 140 39.47 -14.33 35.11
N LEU A 141 38.44 -13.62 34.67
CA LEU A 141 38.08 -13.40 33.28
C LEU A 141 38.27 -11.91 33.01
N ALA A 142 39.08 -11.56 32.02
CA ALA A 142 39.25 -10.19 31.58
C ALA A 142 38.98 -10.11 30.07
N GLN A 143 38.17 -9.14 29.63
CA GLN A 143 37.96 -8.88 28.19
C GLN A 143 39.29 -8.51 27.51
N GLU A 144 40.13 -7.74 28.20
CA GLU A 144 41.47 -7.39 27.78
C GLU A 144 42.49 -8.01 28.75
N PRO A 145 43.19 -9.11 28.39
CA PRO A 145 44.10 -9.84 29.29
C PRO A 145 45.20 -8.97 29.91
N SER A 146 45.67 -7.95 29.19
CA SER A 146 46.68 -7.00 29.67
C SER A 146 46.23 -6.15 30.85
N HIS A 147 44.91 -6.09 31.13
CA HIS A 147 44.38 -5.29 32.23
C HIS A 147 44.51 -5.93 33.61
N VAL A 148 44.93 -7.19 33.70
CA VAL A 148 45.11 -7.90 34.98
C VAL A 148 46.50 -8.47 35.07
N THR A 149 47.20 -8.11 36.11
CA THR A 149 48.50 -8.73 36.46
C THR A 149 48.39 -9.29 37.87
N GLN A 150 48.51 -10.60 38.01
CA GLN A 150 48.57 -11.22 39.33
C GLN A 150 49.98 -11.00 39.94
N LEU A 151 50.02 -10.38 41.10
CA LEU A 151 51.27 -10.08 41.81
C LEU A 151 51.66 -11.21 42.75
N THR A 152 50.69 -11.75 43.52
CA THR A 152 50.88 -12.88 44.39
C THR A 152 49.78 -13.91 44.25
N TYR A 153 50.11 -15.20 44.49
CA TYR A 153 49.14 -16.28 44.59
C TYR A 153 49.69 -17.31 45.54
N GLU A 154 49.16 -17.32 46.74
CA GLU A 154 49.73 -18.12 47.85
C GLU A 154 48.65 -18.59 48.81
N ARG A 155 48.96 -19.56 49.65
CA ARG A 155 48.14 -19.98 50.77
C ARG A 155 48.65 -19.40 52.07
N SER A 156 47.77 -19.17 53.01
CA SER A 156 48.14 -18.82 54.40
C SER A 156 48.33 -20.10 55.26
N GLU A 157 49.25 -20.07 56.16
CA GLU A 157 49.54 -21.22 57.09
C GLU A 157 48.64 -21.17 58.36
N LEU A 158 47.45 -20.63 58.27
CA LEU A 158 46.47 -20.66 59.35
C LEU A 158 45.87 -22.06 59.53
N ASN A 159 45.73 -22.51 60.79
CA ASN A 159 45.29 -23.87 61.12
C ASN A 159 43.91 -23.96 61.76
N ILE A 160 43.05 -22.99 61.51
CA ILE A 160 41.72 -22.88 62.12
C ILE A 160 40.66 -23.78 61.48
N SER A 161 40.95 -24.37 60.33
CA SER A 161 40.00 -25.16 59.50
C SER A 161 40.75 -26.37 58.94
N ASP A 162 40.02 -27.28 58.33
CA ASP A 162 40.59 -28.38 57.52
C ASP A 162 40.98 -27.86 56.10
N HIS A 163 40.73 -26.58 55.79
CA HIS A 163 41.29 -25.88 54.64
C HIS A 163 42.28 -24.80 55.06
N LYS A 164 43.33 -24.59 54.26
CA LYS A 164 44.25 -23.46 54.38
C LYS A 164 43.73 -22.31 53.49
N PRO A 165 43.59 -21.08 53.99
CA PRO A 165 43.16 -19.96 53.20
C PRO A 165 44.05 -19.66 51.99
N VAL A 166 43.48 -19.31 50.86
CA VAL A 166 44.20 -18.88 49.65
C VAL A 166 43.99 -17.39 49.43
N MET A 167 45.08 -16.71 49.07
CA MET A 167 45.06 -15.32 48.77
C MET A 167 45.78 -14.99 47.46
N GLY A 168 45.31 -13.94 46.77
CA GLY A 168 45.98 -13.39 45.62
C GLY A 168 45.88 -11.86 45.63
N SER A 169 46.93 -11.21 45.18
CA SER A 169 46.93 -9.77 44.94
C SER A 169 47.10 -9.49 43.46
N PHE A 170 46.38 -8.49 42.97
CA PHE A 170 46.30 -8.16 41.55
C PHE A 170 46.49 -6.66 41.34
N LEU A 171 47.18 -6.32 40.26
CA LEU A 171 47.16 -5.01 39.68
C LEU A 171 46.13 -5.03 38.54
N ILE A 172 45.16 -4.13 38.62
CA ILE A 172 44.05 -4.06 37.67
C ILE A 172 44.05 -2.69 37.03
N THR A 173 43.96 -2.68 35.70
CA THR A 173 43.70 -1.46 34.94
C THR A 173 42.21 -1.35 34.71
N VAL A 174 41.59 -0.30 35.21
CA VAL A 174 40.16 -0.02 35.04
C VAL A 174 39.94 1.11 34.04
N LYS A 175 38.82 1.05 33.31
CA LYS A 175 38.40 2.15 32.43
C LYS A 175 37.88 3.30 33.27
N ASP A 176 38.42 4.48 33.05
CA ASP A 176 37.89 5.73 33.62
C ASP A 176 37.14 6.50 32.49
N VAL A 177 35.84 6.73 32.67
CA VAL A 177 34.99 7.39 31.69
C VAL A 177 35.00 8.88 31.93
N ILE A 178 35.69 9.61 31.05
CA ILE A 178 35.62 11.09 31.04
C ILE A 178 34.25 11.51 30.50
N GLN A 179 33.33 11.86 31.39
CA GLN A 179 31.93 12.11 31.09
C GLN A 179 31.74 13.15 29.98
N SER A 180 32.47 14.26 30.03
CA SER A 180 32.37 15.32 29.00
C SER A 180 32.78 14.84 27.61
N ARG A 181 33.79 13.98 27.49
CA ARG A 181 34.17 13.37 26.20
C ARG A 181 33.16 12.34 25.72
N ARG A 182 32.58 11.54 26.63
CA ARG A 182 31.53 10.59 26.33
C ARG A 182 30.33 11.31 25.72
N GLU A 183 29.91 12.43 26.31
CA GLU A 183 28.80 13.25 25.81
C GLU A 183 29.10 13.81 24.41
N GLN A 184 30.31 14.33 24.20
CA GLN A 184 30.72 14.81 22.87
C GLN A 184 30.70 13.70 21.81
N VAL A 185 31.29 12.56 22.10
CA VAL A 185 31.31 11.41 21.17
C VAL A 185 29.88 10.93 20.91
N TYR A 186 29.06 10.90 21.95
CA TYR A 186 27.65 10.54 21.82
C TYR A 186 26.91 11.48 20.83
N GLU A 187 27.07 12.80 21.00
CA GLU A 187 26.49 13.78 20.08
C GLU A 187 26.99 13.62 18.63
N GLU A 188 28.29 13.34 18.47
CA GLU A 188 28.86 13.08 17.15
C GLU A 188 28.27 11.83 16.49
N VAL A 189 28.17 10.74 17.26
CA VAL A 189 27.57 9.47 16.79
C VAL A 189 26.11 9.68 16.43
N MET A 190 25.34 10.40 17.27
CA MET A 190 23.94 10.70 16.98
C MET A 190 23.79 11.53 15.70
N LYS A 191 24.60 12.56 15.49
CA LYS A 191 24.61 13.33 14.23
C LYS A 191 24.93 12.48 13.00
N ILE A 192 25.84 11.50 13.16
CA ILE A 192 26.18 10.57 12.09
C ILE A 192 25.02 9.62 11.81
N LEU A 193 24.39 9.07 12.85
CA LEU A 193 23.21 8.18 12.72
C LEU A 193 22.05 8.90 12.05
N ASP A 194 21.69 10.09 12.52
CA ASP A 194 20.64 10.93 11.92
C ASP A 194 20.91 11.16 10.43
N LYS A 195 22.18 11.41 10.08
CA LYS A 195 22.56 11.57 8.67
C LYS A 195 22.38 10.29 7.86
N TYR A 196 22.73 9.14 8.42
CA TYR A 196 22.54 7.83 7.75
C TYR A 196 21.06 7.47 7.65
N GLU A 197 20.28 7.69 8.70
CA GLU A 197 18.83 7.47 8.69
C GLU A 197 18.17 8.34 7.61
N ASN A 198 18.48 9.64 7.57
CA ASN A 198 17.95 10.54 6.56
C ASN A 198 18.38 10.14 5.11
N GLN A 199 19.59 9.62 4.93
CA GLN A 199 20.07 9.15 3.64
C GLN A 199 19.47 7.79 3.23
N SER A 200 18.97 7.01 4.19
CA SER A 200 18.32 5.71 3.98
C SER A 200 16.83 5.83 3.68
N LEU A 201 16.24 7.02 3.85
CA LEU A 201 14.85 7.24 3.50
C LEU A 201 14.70 7.35 1.97
N PRO A 202 13.71 6.65 1.39
CA PRO A 202 13.41 6.82 -0.02
C PRO A 202 12.87 8.23 -0.28
N MET A 203 13.41 8.89 -1.28
CA MET A 203 13.01 10.24 -1.69
C MET A 203 12.79 10.32 -3.19
N VAL A 204 11.74 10.98 -3.61
CA VAL A 204 11.49 11.27 -5.01
C VAL A 204 11.27 12.77 -5.23
N GLY A 205 11.60 13.22 -6.41
CA GLY A 205 11.23 14.53 -6.95
C GLY A 205 10.16 14.33 -8.02
N LEU A 206 9.14 15.17 -7.99
CA LEU A 206 8.16 15.29 -9.06
C LEU A 206 8.47 16.58 -9.85
N ASP A 207 8.38 16.52 -11.18
CA ASP A 207 8.59 17.71 -12.02
C ASP A 207 7.49 18.77 -11.78
N ARG A 208 6.32 18.34 -11.39
CA ARG A 208 5.18 19.18 -10.99
C ARG A 208 4.26 18.43 -10.04
N ILE A 209 3.54 19.18 -9.21
CA ILE A 209 2.52 18.64 -8.28
C ILE A 209 1.12 19.21 -8.55
N ASN A 210 1.02 20.16 -9.47
CA ASN A 210 -0.24 20.76 -9.88
C ASN A 210 -0.44 20.50 -11.36
N LEU A 211 -1.50 19.79 -11.70
CA LEU A 211 -1.92 19.51 -13.07
C LEU A 211 -3.15 20.34 -13.41
N ASP A 212 -2.99 21.24 -14.35
CA ASP A 212 -4.08 22.01 -14.94
C ASP A 212 -4.31 21.52 -16.36
N PHE A 213 -5.45 20.87 -16.58
CA PHE A 213 -5.82 20.33 -17.90
C PHE A 213 -6.47 21.38 -18.82
N GLY A 214 -6.69 22.60 -18.31
CA GLY A 214 -7.43 23.62 -19.05
C GLY A 214 -8.86 23.21 -19.34
N ASP A 215 -9.36 23.55 -20.53
CA ASP A 215 -10.72 23.23 -20.95
C ASP A 215 -10.81 21.78 -21.49
N VAL A 216 -11.68 20.99 -20.87
CA VAL A 216 -11.96 19.59 -21.24
C VAL A 216 -13.39 19.49 -21.74
N ARG A 217 -13.61 18.72 -22.80
CA ARG A 217 -14.90 18.52 -23.45
C ARG A 217 -15.42 17.10 -23.26
N TYR A 218 -16.71 16.93 -23.50
CA TYR A 218 -17.35 15.62 -23.51
C TYR A 218 -16.68 14.69 -24.55
N ASP A 219 -16.42 13.44 -24.16
CA ASP A 219 -15.81 12.38 -24.97
C ASP A 219 -14.41 12.74 -25.53
N GLN A 220 -13.76 13.72 -24.89
CA GLN A 220 -12.38 14.09 -25.17
C GLN A 220 -11.45 13.42 -24.18
N LYS A 221 -10.43 12.73 -24.68
CA LYS A 221 -9.37 12.15 -23.86
C LYS A 221 -8.18 13.09 -23.82
N VAL A 222 -7.88 13.65 -22.63
CA VAL A 222 -6.75 14.54 -22.42
C VAL A 222 -5.79 13.87 -21.42
N THR A 223 -4.51 13.77 -21.77
CA THR A 223 -3.49 13.13 -20.93
C THR A 223 -2.36 14.11 -20.66
N LEU A 224 -2.00 14.25 -19.38
CA LEU A 224 -0.81 14.98 -18.92
C LEU A 224 0.12 14.05 -18.15
N PRO A 225 1.40 14.03 -18.49
CA PRO A 225 2.41 13.24 -17.78
C PRO A 225 2.96 13.99 -16.57
N ILE A 226 3.36 13.24 -15.53
CA ILE A 226 4.25 13.69 -14.45
C ILE A 226 5.49 12.81 -14.48
N SER A 227 6.65 13.43 -14.38
CA SER A 227 7.93 12.74 -14.25
C SER A 227 8.28 12.58 -12.76
N VAL A 228 8.54 11.34 -12.35
CA VAL A 228 8.92 10.99 -10.98
C VAL A 228 10.34 10.45 -10.98
N THR A 229 11.26 11.15 -10.32
CA THR A 229 12.69 10.82 -10.28
C THR A 229 13.09 10.43 -8.87
N ASN A 230 13.88 9.38 -8.71
CA ASN A 230 14.51 9.07 -7.43
C ASN A 230 15.61 10.10 -7.13
N THR A 231 15.43 10.90 -6.10
CA THR A 231 16.39 11.92 -5.62
C THR A 231 17.19 11.46 -4.42
N GLY A 232 16.86 10.26 -3.89
CA GLY A 232 17.52 9.63 -2.75
C GLY A 232 18.70 8.76 -3.17
N LYS A 233 19.23 8.02 -2.20
CA LYS A 233 20.34 7.07 -2.39
C LYS A 233 19.89 5.61 -2.35
N VAL A 234 18.66 5.36 -1.98
CA VAL A 234 18.05 4.04 -1.88
C VAL A 234 16.93 3.89 -2.90
N VAL A 235 16.57 2.67 -3.22
CA VAL A 235 15.44 2.36 -4.09
C VAL A 235 14.15 2.91 -3.46
N ALA A 236 13.37 3.63 -4.27
CA ALA A 236 12.09 4.16 -3.87
C ALA A 236 10.96 3.38 -4.56
N GLN A 237 10.13 2.71 -3.78
CA GLN A 237 8.91 2.08 -4.26
C GLN A 237 7.73 3.04 -4.00
N PHE A 238 6.95 3.31 -5.03
CA PHE A 238 5.78 4.15 -4.91
C PHE A 238 4.50 3.39 -5.26
N ARG A 239 3.42 3.82 -4.67
CA ARG A 239 2.05 3.40 -5.03
C ARG A 239 1.08 4.55 -4.86
N LEU A 240 0.07 4.59 -5.69
CA LEU A 240 -1.06 5.47 -5.47
C LEU A 240 -1.97 4.86 -4.40
N VAL A 241 -2.46 5.69 -3.50
CA VAL A 241 -3.36 5.25 -2.42
C VAL A 241 -4.62 6.11 -2.41
N PRO A 242 -5.78 5.53 -2.05
CA PRO A 242 -7.02 6.29 -1.92
C PRO A 242 -6.92 7.30 -0.76
N LYS A 243 -7.75 8.33 -0.81
CA LYS A 243 -7.93 9.27 0.30
C LYS A 243 -8.59 8.56 1.50
N LEU A 244 -8.51 9.16 2.69
CA LEU A 244 -8.87 8.52 3.96
C LEU A 244 -10.27 7.98 3.88
N ASP A 245 -11.25 8.36 3.42
CA ASP A 245 -12.62 7.83 3.41
C ASP A 245 -13.08 7.37 2.01
N GLU A 246 -12.16 7.21 1.08
CA GLU A 246 -12.46 6.79 -0.29
C GLU A 246 -11.87 5.40 -0.59
N VAL A 247 -12.54 4.62 -1.41
CA VAL A 247 -12.07 3.30 -1.88
C VAL A 247 -11.32 3.43 -3.21
N SER A 248 -11.71 4.38 -4.05
CA SER A 248 -11.10 4.63 -5.36
C SER A 248 -9.86 5.50 -5.24
N LEU A 249 -8.89 5.27 -6.12
CA LEU A 249 -7.65 6.06 -6.19
C LEU A 249 -7.88 7.49 -6.68
N CYS A 250 -8.87 7.66 -7.54
CA CYS A 250 -9.23 8.93 -8.17
C CYS A 250 -10.73 8.96 -8.51
N LYS A 251 -11.22 10.12 -8.88
CA LYS A 251 -12.59 10.32 -9.37
C LYS A 251 -12.82 9.53 -10.67
N GLN A 252 -14.09 9.17 -10.95
CA GLN A 252 -14.46 8.32 -12.10
C GLN A 252 -14.06 8.91 -13.46
N TRP A 253 -14.02 10.22 -13.58
CA TRP A 253 -13.62 10.92 -14.80
C TRP A 253 -12.11 10.94 -15.05
N MET A 254 -11.30 10.37 -14.15
CA MET A 254 -9.84 10.35 -14.25
C MET A 254 -9.28 8.93 -14.12
N THR A 255 -8.22 8.67 -14.85
CA THR A 255 -7.37 7.47 -14.69
C THR A 255 -5.91 7.87 -14.57
N VAL A 256 -5.15 7.14 -13.75
CA VAL A 256 -3.71 7.35 -13.57
C VAL A 256 -2.98 6.04 -13.81
N THR A 257 -1.95 6.08 -14.64
CA THR A 257 -1.15 4.88 -14.97
C THR A 257 0.34 5.23 -15.09
N PRO A 258 1.23 4.39 -14.53
CA PRO A 258 0.98 3.24 -13.65
C PRO A 258 0.55 3.65 -12.24
N THR A 259 -0.12 2.76 -11.49
CA THR A 259 -0.55 3.00 -10.11
C THR A 259 0.50 2.65 -9.06
N TYR A 260 1.55 1.97 -9.45
CA TYR A 260 2.69 1.61 -8.62
C TYR A 260 3.95 1.48 -9.46
N GLY A 261 5.10 1.55 -8.82
CA GLY A 261 6.39 1.38 -9.50
C GLY A 261 7.57 1.43 -8.54
N MET A 262 8.74 1.18 -9.10
CA MET A 262 10.02 1.19 -8.41
C MET A 262 10.99 2.10 -9.16
N LEU A 263 11.70 2.93 -8.41
CA LEU A 263 12.65 3.91 -8.93
C LEU A 263 14.03 3.63 -8.33
N ILE A 264 14.98 3.30 -9.18
CA ILE A 264 16.37 3.05 -8.79
C ILE A 264 17.13 4.38 -8.82
N PRO A 265 18.01 4.65 -7.83
CA PRO A 265 18.84 5.85 -7.84
C PRO A 265 19.70 5.95 -9.10
N GLY A 266 19.67 7.10 -9.78
CA GLY A 266 20.47 7.34 -10.99
C GLY A 266 19.89 6.78 -12.30
N GLU A 267 18.77 6.07 -12.26
CA GLU A 267 18.05 5.64 -13.46
C GLU A 267 17.10 6.71 -14.03
N ALA A 268 16.55 6.43 -15.20
CA ALA A 268 15.62 7.32 -15.87
C ALA A 268 14.34 7.51 -15.02
N PRO A 269 13.72 8.70 -15.06
CA PRO A 269 12.46 8.96 -14.37
C PRO A 269 11.33 8.04 -14.84
N ALA A 270 10.44 7.65 -13.92
CA ALA A 270 9.17 7.04 -14.31
C ALA A 270 8.16 8.11 -14.70
N THR A 271 7.33 7.81 -15.69
CA THR A 271 6.26 8.71 -16.13
C THR A 271 4.92 8.20 -15.64
N LEU A 272 4.19 9.03 -14.88
CA LEU A 272 2.80 8.83 -14.50
C LEU A 272 1.92 9.61 -15.48
N ASN A 273 1.03 8.90 -16.17
CA ASN A 273 0.09 9.52 -17.10
C ASN A 273 -1.26 9.72 -16.43
N PHE A 274 -1.68 10.96 -16.28
CA PHE A 274 -2.98 11.36 -15.79
C PHE A 274 -3.88 11.62 -17.00
N THR A 275 -4.99 10.91 -17.09
CA THR A 275 -5.91 11.00 -18.22
C THR A 275 -7.29 11.35 -17.72
N ILE A 276 -7.84 12.45 -18.24
CA ILE A 276 -9.24 12.85 -18.02
C ILE A 276 -10.06 12.42 -19.23
N THR A 277 -11.20 11.80 -18.95
CA THR A 277 -12.21 11.43 -19.94
C THR A 277 -13.59 11.65 -19.34
N ILE A 278 -14.40 12.48 -19.98
CA ILE A 278 -15.77 12.74 -19.55
C ILE A 278 -16.71 11.98 -20.49
N ASP A 279 -17.44 11.05 -19.94
CA ASP A 279 -18.42 10.21 -20.64
C ASP A 279 -19.85 10.44 -20.13
N ASN A 280 -20.77 9.63 -20.58
CA ASN A 280 -22.18 9.70 -20.17
C ASN A 280 -22.42 9.35 -18.69
N THR A 281 -21.49 8.69 -18.00
CA THR A 281 -21.61 8.37 -16.58
C THR A 281 -21.24 9.55 -15.69
N THR A 282 -20.28 10.35 -16.14
CA THR A 282 -19.69 11.45 -15.38
C THR A 282 -20.24 12.83 -15.81
N ALA A 283 -20.66 12.98 -17.06
CA ALA A 283 -21.09 14.26 -17.62
C ALA A 283 -22.28 14.88 -16.90
N HIS A 284 -23.27 14.09 -16.46
CA HIS A 284 -24.48 14.61 -15.82
C HIS A 284 -24.17 15.39 -14.53
N ALA A 285 -23.32 14.87 -13.67
CA ALA A 285 -22.92 15.54 -12.42
C ALA A 285 -22.17 16.86 -12.70
N LEU A 286 -21.30 16.86 -13.71
CA LEU A 286 -20.53 18.03 -14.14
C LEU A 286 -21.43 19.09 -14.81
N ASN A 287 -22.34 18.67 -15.70
CA ASN A 287 -23.28 19.56 -16.38
C ASN A 287 -24.23 20.28 -15.41
N THR A 288 -24.62 19.59 -14.34
CA THR A 288 -25.51 20.13 -13.30
C THR A 288 -24.80 20.91 -12.21
N GLY A 289 -23.45 20.94 -12.22
CA GLY A 289 -22.65 21.60 -11.20
C GLY A 289 -22.61 20.88 -9.85
N ARG A 290 -23.06 19.62 -9.79
CA ARG A 290 -22.96 18.78 -8.58
C ARG A 290 -21.53 18.31 -8.33
N GLU A 291 -20.73 18.25 -9.38
CA GLU A 291 -19.32 17.87 -9.34
C GLU A 291 -18.50 18.86 -10.16
N VAL A 292 -17.22 19.00 -9.77
CA VAL A 292 -16.22 19.79 -10.46
C VAL A 292 -15.04 18.91 -10.80
N LEU A 293 -14.29 19.27 -11.84
CA LEU A 293 -13.06 18.56 -12.23
C LEU A 293 -11.89 18.97 -11.34
N GLU A 294 -11.99 18.60 -10.08
CA GLU A 294 -10.92 18.77 -9.09
C GLU A 294 -10.71 17.47 -8.31
N ASP A 295 -9.46 17.08 -8.16
CA ASP A 295 -9.08 15.91 -7.36
C ASP A 295 -7.67 16.06 -6.80
N ILE A 296 -7.37 15.27 -5.76
CA ILE A 296 -6.04 15.16 -5.17
C ILE A 296 -5.64 13.69 -5.21
N ILE A 297 -4.53 13.40 -5.84
CA ILE A 297 -3.97 12.05 -5.92
C ILE A 297 -2.81 11.94 -4.94
N ILE A 298 -2.81 10.87 -4.17
CA ILE A 298 -1.79 10.61 -3.15
C ILE A 298 -0.82 9.57 -3.68
N LEU A 299 0.43 9.98 -3.88
CA LEU A 299 1.55 9.10 -4.18
C LEU A 299 2.30 8.83 -2.88
N ARG A 300 2.23 7.60 -2.39
CA ARG A 300 2.90 7.13 -1.17
C ARG A 300 4.19 6.43 -1.52
N LEU A 301 5.28 6.81 -0.86
CA LEU A 301 6.51 6.03 -0.87
C LEU A 301 6.49 4.99 0.26
N GLU A 302 6.90 3.79 -0.03
CA GLU A 302 7.10 2.76 0.96
C GLU A 302 8.26 3.17 1.89
N ASN A 303 8.01 3.21 3.19
CA ASN A 303 8.93 3.74 4.21
C ASN A 303 9.38 5.19 3.98
N GLY A 304 8.60 5.98 3.25
CA GLY A 304 8.87 7.39 2.94
C GLY A 304 7.64 8.27 3.16
N ARG A 305 7.70 9.50 2.65
CA ARG A 305 6.61 10.46 2.78
C ARG A 305 5.57 10.32 1.66
N ASP A 306 4.38 10.85 1.91
CA ASP A 306 3.33 11.00 0.90
C ASP A 306 3.52 12.30 0.09
N TYR A 307 3.16 12.23 -1.20
CA TYR A 307 3.12 13.38 -2.10
C TYR A 307 1.70 13.58 -2.59
N TYR A 308 1.25 14.83 -2.59
CA TYR A 308 -0.10 15.21 -2.98
C TYR A 308 -0.06 15.92 -4.32
N ILE A 309 -0.73 15.34 -5.31
CA ILE A 309 -0.78 15.85 -6.68
C ILE A 309 -2.19 16.40 -6.88
N THR A 310 -2.30 17.70 -7.08
CA THR A 310 -3.58 18.35 -7.35
C THR A 310 -3.88 18.33 -8.84
N VAL A 311 -5.11 17.97 -9.18
CA VAL A 311 -5.62 17.93 -10.54
C VAL A 311 -6.79 18.87 -10.64
N LYS A 312 -6.80 19.73 -11.66
CA LYS A 312 -7.95 20.58 -11.97
C LYS A 312 -8.15 20.71 -13.48
N ALA A 313 -9.39 20.92 -13.88
CA ALA A 313 -9.78 21.22 -15.25
C ALA A 313 -11.08 22.05 -15.27
N ASN A 314 -11.31 22.73 -16.37
CA ASN A 314 -12.59 23.38 -16.64
C ASN A 314 -13.42 22.49 -17.58
N TYR A 315 -14.60 22.08 -17.14
CA TYR A 315 -15.48 21.31 -18.02
C TYR A 315 -16.32 22.24 -18.90
N ALA A 316 -16.13 22.13 -20.20
CA ALA A 316 -16.99 22.76 -21.16
C ALA A 316 -18.32 21.96 -21.22
N ARG A 317 -19.36 22.44 -20.56
CA ARG A 317 -20.65 21.73 -20.47
C ARG A 317 -21.20 21.32 -21.81
N SER A 318 -21.84 20.16 -21.83
CA SER A 318 -22.38 19.56 -23.03
C SER A 318 -23.81 19.07 -22.83
N CYS A 319 -24.62 19.13 -23.85
CA CYS A 319 -25.95 18.51 -23.86
C CYS A 319 -25.87 16.97 -23.81
N PHE A 320 -24.72 16.40 -24.14
CA PHE A 320 -24.47 14.97 -23.98
C PHE A 320 -24.39 14.59 -22.49
N GLY A 321 -25.01 13.46 -22.14
CA GLY A 321 -25.11 13.02 -20.74
C GLY A 321 -26.17 13.79 -19.93
N MET A 322 -26.98 14.66 -20.56
CA MET A 322 -28.16 15.27 -19.95
C MET A 322 -29.41 14.46 -20.25
N SER A 323 -30.37 14.43 -19.32
CA SER A 323 -31.66 13.79 -19.58
C SER A 323 -32.54 14.61 -20.50
N VAL A 324 -33.41 13.94 -21.25
CA VAL A 324 -34.39 14.67 -22.12
C VAL A 324 -35.32 15.56 -21.30
N ASP A 325 -35.69 15.13 -20.08
CA ASP A 325 -36.52 15.89 -19.15
C ASP A 325 -35.87 17.20 -18.68
N GLU A 326 -34.54 17.24 -18.62
CA GLU A 326 -33.81 18.46 -18.28
C GLU A 326 -33.59 19.36 -19.49
N LEU A 327 -33.25 18.79 -20.65
CA LEU A 327 -32.98 19.56 -21.88
C LEU A 327 -34.20 20.31 -22.37
N VAL A 328 -35.41 19.75 -22.22
CA VAL A 328 -36.66 20.43 -22.64
C VAL A 328 -37.03 21.65 -21.79
N LYS A 329 -36.44 21.81 -20.61
CA LYS A 329 -36.72 22.93 -19.70
C LYS A 329 -36.12 24.26 -20.16
N TYR A 330 -35.10 24.22 -21.01
CA TYR A 330 -34.33 25.40 -21.38
C TYR A 330 -34.33 25.59 -22.91
N ALA A 331 -34.70 26.78 -23.34
CA ALA A 331 -34.63 27.15 -24.75
C ALA A 331 -33.19 27.55 -25.16
N GLU A 332 -32.39 28.03 -24.20
CA GLU A 332 -31.00 28.44 -24.43
C GLU A 332 -30.07 27.24 -24.54
N PRO A 333 -28.93 27.37 -25.25
CA PRO A 333 -27.88 26.37 -25.28
C PRO A 333 -27.36 26.01 -23.87
N ILE A 334 -26.92 24.79 -23.68
CA ILE A 334 -26.50 24.30 -22.35
C ILE A 334 -25.39 25.15 -21.70
N ARG A 335 -24.52 25.77 -22.50
CA ARG A 335 -23.46 26.65 -22.00
C ARG A 335 -23.96 27.98 -21.47
N ASP A 336 -25.09 28.45 -21.93
CA ASP A 336 -25.72 29.72 -21.52
C ASP A 336 -26.66 29.54 -20.32
N VAL A 337 -26.99 28.29 -19.97
CA VAL A 337 -27.81 27.99 -18.79
C VAL A 337 -26.98 28.21 -17.53
N PRO A 338 -27.42 29.07 -16.57
CA PRO A 338 -26.67 29.28 -15.32
C PRO A 338 -26.54 28.01 -14.50
N LEU A 339 -25.36 27.84 -13.86
CA LEU A 339 -25.15 26.75 -12.87
C LEU A 339 -25.81 27.08 -11.52
N ASP A 340 -25.91 28.36 -11.20
CA ASP A 340 -26.56 28.82 -9.97
C ASP A 340 -28.03 28.43 -9.95
N PRO A 341 -28.49 27.67 -8.93
CA PRO A 341 -29.91 27.27 -8.84
C PRO A 341 -30.89 28.45 -8.77
N ILE A 342 -30.51 29.58 -8.18
CA ILE A 342 -31.35 30.78 -8.06
C ILE A 342 -31.53 31.44 -9.43
N LEU A 343 -30.41 31.68 -10.13
CA LEU A 343 -30.47 32.26 -11.49
C LEU A 343 -31.13 31.32 -12.48
N ARG A 344 -31.03 30.01 -12.26
CA ARG A 344 -31.72 29.00 -13.06
C ARG A 344 -33.24 29.03 -12.84
N ALA A 345 -33.68 29.20 -11.59
CA ALA A 345 -35.08 29.30 -11.22
C ALA A 345 -35.73 30.60 -11.75
N GLU A 346 -34.98 31.71 -11.78
CA GLU A 346 -35.46 32.98 -12.36
C GLU A 346 -35.71 32.92 -13.87
N LYS A 347 -34.89 32.13 -14.59
CA LYS A 347 -35.05 31.94 -16.05
C LYS A 347 -36.13 30.92 -16.42
N HIS A 348 -36.44 29.99 -15.51
CA HIS A 348 -37.44 28.96 -15.72
C HIS A 348 -38.60 29.18 -14.76
N ASP A 349 -39.76 29.64 -15.30
CA ASP A 349 -41.01 29.75 -14.56
C ASP A 349 -41.71 28.39 -14.51
N PRO A 350 -41.66 27.67 -13.35
CA PRO A 350 -42.32 26.37 -13.25
C PRO A 350 -43.84 26.43 -13.33
N SER A 351 -44.42 27.63 -13.24
CA SER A 351 -45.86 27.85 -13.35
C SER A 351 -46.36 28.00 -14.80
N ASN A 352 -45.43 28.09 -15.77
CA ASN A 352 -45.78 28.20 -17.20
C ASN A 352 -45.37 26.94 -17.99
N PRO A 353 -46.19 25.88 -18.00
CA PRO A 353 -45.92 24.67 -18.77
C PRO A 353 -45.81 24.88 -20.28
N SER A 354 -46.29 26.03 -20.79
CA SER A 354 -46.17 26.38 -22.21
C SER A 354 -44.77 26.82 -22.64
N ALA A 355 -43.86 27.05 -21.69
CA ALA A 355 -42.47 27.40 -21.96
C ALA A 355 -41.57 26.16 -22.18
N ALA A 356 -41.99 24.97 -21.77
CA ALA A 356 -41.24 23.75 -21.97
C ALA A 356 -41.35 23.27 -23.45
N LEU A 357 -40.20 22.85 -23.99
CA LEU A 357 -40.18 22.26 -25.33
C LEU A 357 -40.77 20.84 -25.29
N CYS A 358 -41.44 20.42 -26.36
CA CYS A 358 -41.97 19.06 -26.48
C CYS A 358 -40.86 18.02 -26.79
N VAL A 359 -39.79 18.50 -27.41
CA VAL A 359 -38.62 17.72 -27.81
C VAL A 359 -37.37 18.58 -27.55
N PRO A 360 -36.25 18.03 -27.10
CA PRO A 360 -35.02 18.80 -26.95
C PRO A 360 -34.63 19.53 -28.24
N LYS A 361 -34.28 20.81 -28.13
CA LYS A 361 -33.90 21.63 -29.28
C LYS A 361 -32.67 21.09 -30.01
N GLU A 362 -31.77 20.47 -29.30
CA GLU A 362 -30.58 19.83 -29.85
C GLU A 362 -30.96 18.69 -30.80
N LEU A 363 -31.94 17.87 -30.39
CA LEU A 363 -32.48 16.81 -31.21
C LEU A 363 -33.21 17.34 -32.45
N TRP A 364 -34.03 18.37 -32.26
CA TRP A 364 -34.70 19.03 -33.36
C TRP A 364 -33.72 19.61 -34.38
N ARG A 365 -32.72 20.35 -33.92
CA ARG A 365 -31.70 21.00 -34.77
C ARG A 365 -30.94 20.01 -35.63
N ILE A 366 -30.52 18.89 -35.05
CA ILE A 366 -29.71 17.90 -35.79
C ILE A 366 -30.56 17.10 -36.76
N VAL A 367 -31.81 16.80 -36.42
CA VAL A 367 -32.74 16.12 -37.31
C VAL A 367 -33.09 17.03 -38.48
N ASP A 368 -33.38 18.33 -38.26
CA ASP A 368 -33.66 19.33 -39.28
C ASP A 368 -32.48 19.46 -40.25
N ALA A 369 -31.25 19.54 -39.74
CA ALA A 369 -30.06 19.59 -40.58
C ALA A 369 -29.85 18.32 -41.43
N ILE A 370 -30.24 17.14 -40.94
CA ILE A 370 -30.20 15.89 -41.72
C ILE A 370 -31.27 15.92 -42.83
N TYR A 371 -32.45 16.45 -42.55
CA TYR A 371 -33.48 16.65 -43.57
C TYR A 371 -32.97 17.54 -44.72
N GLU A 372 -32.35 18.68 -44.39
CA GLU A 372 -31.81 19.61 -45.38
C GLU A 372 -30.66 19.03 -46.20
N LYS A 373 -29.78 18.26 -45.59
CA LYS A 373 -28.57 17.71 -46.24
C LYS A 373 -28.87 16.50 -47.14
N GLY A 374 -29.93 15.76 -46.87
CA GLY A 374 -30.40 14.70 -47.74
C GLY A 374 -30.54 13.33 -47.12
N LEU A 375 -31.78 12.90 -46.93
CA LEU A 375 -32.15 11.54 -46.51
C LEU A 375 -31.85 10.46 -47.57
N HIS A 376 -31.47 10.88 -48.79
CA HIS A 376 -31.17 10.00 -49.93
C HIS A 376 -29.72 9.51 -49.94
N GLU A 377 -28.84 10.01 -49.05
CA GLU A 377 -27.45 9.60 -49.00
C GLU A 377 -27.33 8.13 -48.67
N ARG A 378 -26.44 7.46 -49.42
CA ARG A 378 -26.23 6.00 -49.29
C ARG A 378 -25.68 5.62 -47.94
N ASP A 379 -26.12 4.49 -47.40
CA ASP A 379 -25.65 3.91 -46.12
C ASP A 379 -25.80 4.87 -44.92
N LEU A 380 -26.83 5.73 -44.97
CA LEU A 380 -27.23 6.63 -43.90
C LEU A 380 -27.38 5.83 -42.58
N PHE A 381 -26.92 6.38 -41.46
CA PHE A 381 -26.85 5.76 -40.10
C PHE A 381 -25.89 4.60 -39.95
N THR A 382 -25.12 4.20 -40.94
CA THR A 382 -24.21 3.07 -40.87
C THR A 382 -22.77 3.38 -41.28
N THR A 383 -22.58 4.41 -42.08
CA THR A 383 -21.26 4.93 -42.41
C THR A 383 -20.80 5.86 -41.28
N PRO A 384 -19.59 5.66 -40.72
CA PRO A 384 -19.07 6.55 -39.70
C PRO A 384 -18.83 7.97 -40.25
N GLY A 385 -18.99 8.97 -39.39
CA GLY A 385 -18.64 10.35 -39.66
C GLY A 385 -17.15 10.62 -39.58
N ILE A 386 -16.77 11.85 -39.88
CA ILE A 386 -15.42 12.35 -39.70
C ILE A 386 -15.29 12.88 -38.27
N ALA A 387 -14.34 12.38 -37.50
CA ALA A 387 -14.17 12.71 -36.09
C ALA A 387 -14.09 14.23 -35.81
N GLU A 388 -13.44 15.00 -36.68
CA GLU A 388 -13.36 16.46 -36.54
C GLU A 388 -14.72 17.11 -36.72
N GLU A 389 -15.50 16.68 -37.72
CA GLU A 389 -16.86 17.15 -37.94
C GLU A 389 -17.78 16.77 -36.77
N VAL A 390 -17.71 15.53 -36.30
CA VAL A 390 -18.47 15.03 -35.14
C VAL A 390 -18.24 15.93 -33.92
N ASN A 391 -16.99 16.24 -33.61
CA ASN A 391 -16.64 17.11 -32.49
C ASN A 391 -17.16 18.55 -32.70
N HIS A 392 -17.10 19.05 -33.93
CA HIS A 392 -17.56 20.38 -34.24
C HIS A 392 -19.12 20.47 -34.19
N ILE A 393 -19.82 19.45 -34.64
CA ILE A 393 -21.29 19.37 -34.56
C ILE A 393 -21.73 19.34 -33.09
N ARG A 394 -21.03 18.57 -32.22
CA ARG A 394 -21.27 18.57 -30.76
C ARG A 394 -21.13 19.98 -30.19
N GLU A 395 -20.03 20.68 -30.54
CA GLU A 395 -19.80 22.06 -30.10
C GLU A 395 -20.93 23.00 -30.54
N CYS A 396 -21.43 22.86 -31.78
CA CYS A 396 -22.58 23.66 -32.28
C CYS A 396 -23.86 23.35 -31.50
N LEU A 397 -24.08 22.10 -31.06
CA LEU A 397 -25.24 21.76 -30.22
C LEU A 397 -25.13 22.40 -28.84
N ASP A 398 -23.92 22.37 -28.24
CA ASP A 398 -23.67 22.89 -26.90
C ASP A 398 -23.74 24.42 -26.81
N THR A 399 -23.33 25.12 -27.87
CA THR A 399 -23.22 26.59 -27.93
C THR A 399 -24.39 27.28 -28.66
N GLY A 400 -25.22 26.52 -29.36
CA GLY A 400 -26.26 27.07 -30.20
C GLY A 400 -25.75 27.63 -31.54
N ALA A 401 -24.47 27.50 -31.86
CA ALA A 401 -23.89 27.96 -33.10
C ALA A 401 -24.50 27.24 -34.31
N GLN A 402 -24.53 27.90 -35.47
CA GLN A 402 -25.03 27.30 -36.69
C GLN A 402 -24.12 26.18 -37.17
N PHE A 403 -24.69 25.12 -37.75
CA PHE A 403 -23.92 24.05 -38.35
C PHE A 403 -23.21 24.54 -39.62
N GLY A 404 -21.97 24.13 -39.76
CA GLY A 404 -21.21 24.32 -41.00
C GLY A 404 -21.62 23.35 -42.11
N GLU A 405 -20.85 23.34 -43.19
CA GLU A 405 -21.04 22.36 -44.25
C GLU A 405 -20.40 21.01 -43.84
N PHE A 406 -21.13 20.25 -43.05
CA PHE A 406 -20.73 18.91 -42.60
C PHE A 406 -21.40 17.83 -43.44
N ARG A 407 -20.76 16.65 -43.50
CA ARG A 407 -21.38 15.48 -44.13
C ARG A 407 -22.56 14.98 -43.30
N VAL A 408 -23.61 14.53 -43.99
CA VAL A 408 -24.77 13.97 -43.31
C VAL A 408 -24.43 12.76 -42.42
N HIS A 409 -23.44 11.96 -42.80
CA HIS A 409 -22.98 10.84 -42.00
C HIS A 409 -22.39 11.27 -40.63
N SER A 410 -21.67 12.38 -40.58
CA SER A 410 -21.20 12.95 -39.31
C SER A 410 -22.37 13.45 -38.45
N MET A 411 -23.41 14.02 -39.04
CA MET A 411 -24.62 14.42 -38.34
C MET A 411 -25.41 13.23 -37.80
N THR A 412 -25.56 12.15 -38.61
CA THR A 412 -26.25 10.93 -38.17
C THR A 412 -25.49 10.21 -37.08
N GLU A 413 -24.15 10.20 -37.08
CA GLU A 413 -23.35 9.67 -35.99
C GLU A 413 -23.56 10.46 -34.68
N VAL A 414 -23.55 11.79 -34.75
CA VAL A 414 -23.84 12.65 -33.58
C VAL A 414 -25.23 12.41 -33.05
N LEU A 415 -26.26 12.29 -33.93
CA LEU A 415 -27.63 11.98 -33.54
C LEU A 415 -27.72 10.65 -32.78
N LEU A 416 -27.16 9.58 -33.33
CA LEU A 416 -27.17 8.26 -32.71
C LEU A 416 -26.38 8.27 -31.40
N SER A 417 -25.22 8.93 -31.36
CA SER A 417 -24.40 9.11 -30.15
C SER A 417 -25.16 9.89 -29.08
N PHE A 418 -25.85 10.97 -29.42
CA PHE A 418 -26.67 11.75 -28.49
C PHE A 418 -27.71 10.86 -27.80
N LEU A 419 -28.50 10.12 -28.59
CA LEU A 419 -29.55 9.24 -28.07
C LEU A 419 -28.99 8.09 -27.22
N SER A 420 -27.88 7.49 -27.63
CA SER A 420 -27.26 6.37 -26.92
C SER A 420 -26.59 6.79 -25.62
N ASN A 421 -26.18 8.06 -25.50
CA ASN A 421 -25.48 8.58 -24.32
C ASN A 421 -26.37 9.33 -23.34
N LEU A 422 -27.68 9.20 -23.47
CA LEU A 422 -28.62 9.71 -22.47
C LEU A 422 -28.46 8.96 -21.15
N PRO A 423 -28.52 9.62 -19.98
CA PRO A 423 -28.44 8.96 -18.65
C PRO A 423 -29.54 7.93 -18.46
N SER A 424 -30.72 8.19 -19.01
CA SER A 424 -31.84 7.25 -19.11
C SER A 424 -32.21 7.09 -20.56
N PRO A 425 -32.32 5.87 -21.08
CA PRO A 425 -32.74 5.65 -22.47
C PRO A 425 -34.16 6.16 -22.69
N ILE A 426 -34.47 6.51 -23.91
CA ILE A 426 -35.84 7.00 -24.29
C ILE A 426 -36.89 5.96 -23.93
N VAL A 427 -36.57 4.69 -24.12
CA VAL A 427 -37.44 3.57 -23.73
C VAL A 427 -36.89 2.91 -22.47
N PRO A 428 -37.51 3.15 -21.30
CA PRO A 428 -37.10 2.49 -20.05
C PRO A 428 -37.22 0.96 -20.14
N ARG A 429 -36.28 0.25 -19.52
CA ARG A 429 -36.29 -1.24 -19.50
C ARG A 429 -37.52 -1.85 -18.84
N SER A 430 -38.16 -1.10 -17.95
CA SER A 430 -39.43 -1.51 -17.31
C SER A 430 -40.55 -1.76 -18.31
N LEU A 431 -40.48 -1.11 -19.48
CA LEU A 431 -41.46 -1.23 -20.54
C LEU A 431 -41.16 -2.35 -21.55
N PHE A 432 -40.09 -3.11 -21.36
CA PHE A 432 -39.79 -4.22 -22.24
C PHE A 432 -40.83 -5.32 -22.12
N PRO A 433 -41.29 -5.90 -23.24
CA PRO A 433 -42.32 -6.91 -23.22
C PRO A 433 -41.89 -8.13 -22.45
N THR A 434 -42.78 -8.62 -21.58
CA THR A 434 -42.58 -9.88 -20.82
C THR A 434 -43.19 -11.06 -21.54
N LEU A 435 -44.06 -10.81 -22.48
CA LEU A 435 -44.76 -11.81 -23.30
C LEU A 435 -44.02 -11.97 -24.64
N GLU A 436 -44.13 -13.13 -25.24
CA GLU A 436 -43.69 -13.38 -26.59
C GLU A 436 -44.56 -12.60 -27.55
N ILE A 437 -43.93 -11.92 -28.52
CA ILE A 437 -44.63 -11.07 -29.47
C ILE A 437 -44.93 -11.87 -30.76
N ASP A 438 -46.18 -11.87 -31.15
CA ASP A 438 -46.69 -12.48 -32.37
C ASP A 438 -47.57 -11.51 -33.17
N ALA A 439 -48.00 -11.92 -34.36
CA ALA A 439 -48.83 -11.12 -35.26
C ALA A 439 -50.23 -10.78 -34.69
N GLN A 440 -50.70 -11.51 -33.64
CA GLN A 440 -52.02 -11.29 -33.04
C GLN A 440 -51.96 -10.29 -31.91
N ASN A 441 -50.87 -10.23 -31.16
CA ASN A 441 -50.74 -9.41 -29.97
C ASN A 441 -49.93 -8.12 -30.17
N ILE A 442 -49.13 -8.01 -31.25
CA ILE A 442 -48.21 -6.89 -31.47
C ILE A 442 -48.90 -5.53 -31.43
N GLN A 443 -50.09 -5.41 -32.01
CA GLN A 443 -50.82 -4.14 -32.05
C GLN A 443 -51.28 -3.68 -30.66
N SER A 444 -51.79 -4.61 -29.84
CA SER A 444 -52.23 -4.32 -28.48
C SER A 444 -51.05 -3.98 -27.56
N ILE A 445 -49.95 -4.73 -27.70
CA ILE A 445 -48.72 -4.48 -26.94
C ILE A 445 -48.10 -3.15 -27.31
N SER A 446 -48.02 -2.84 -28.61
CA SER A 446 -47.47 -1.56 -29.10
C SER A 446 -48.30 -0.35 -28.65
N ARG A 447 -49.64 -0.48 -28.59
CA ARG A 447 -50.52 0.59 -28.10
C ARG A 447 -50.29 0.81 -26.59
N LYS A 448 -50.27 -0.27 -25.80
CA LYS A 448 -50.01 -0.17 -24.36
C LYS A 448 -48.63 0.42 -24.10
N PHE A 449 -47.60 0.01 -24.86
CA PHE A 449 -46.26 0.54 -24.77
C PHE A 449 -46.25 2.08 -24.93
N LEU A 450 -46.96 2.62 -25.89
CA LEU A 450 -47.07 4.09 -26.09
C LEU A 450 -47.78 4.78 -24.91
N GLU A 451 -48.84 4.14 -24.35
CA GLU A 451 -49.59 4.67 -23.22
C GLU A 451 -48.73 4.69 -21.91
N ASP A 452 -47.80 3.75 -21.77
CA ASP A 452 -46.94 3.61 -20.59
C ASP A 452 -45.67 4.47 -20.63
N LEU A 453 -45.33 5.11 -21.78
CA LEU A 453 -44.17 5.99 -21.90
C LEU A 453 -44.39 7.31 -21.12
N PRO A 454 -43.36 7.79 -20.39
CA PRO A 454 -43.41 9.13 -19.81
C PRO A 454 -43.65 10.21 -20.87
N PRO A 455 -44.35 11.32 -20.60
CA PRO A 455 -44.79 12.29 -21.61
C PRO A 455 -43.68 12.82 -22.52
N ILE A 456 -42.55 13.22 -21.99
CA ILE A 456 -41.41 13.72 -22.77
C ILE A 456 -40.77 12.59 -23.58
N HIS A 457 -40.59 11.41 -22.97
CA HIS A 457 -40.08 10.23 -23.67
C HIS A 457 -41.00 9.81 -24.81
N TYR A 458 -42.32 9.88 -24.63
CA TYR A 458 -43.30 9.64 -25.67
C TYR A 458 -43.10 10.62 -26.85
N ASN A 459 -43.01 11.94 -26.59
CA ASN A 459 -42.79 12.93 -27.61
C ASN A 459 -41.52 12.69 -28.43
N VAL A 460 -40.41 12.42 -27.74
CA VAL A 460 -39.14 12.13 -28.40
C VAL A 460 -39.22 10.82 -29.18
N PHE A 461 -39.85 9.79 -28.63
CA PHE A 461 -40.04 8.52 -29.31
C PHE A 461 -40.81 8.67 -30.61
N VAL A 462 -41.98 9.31 -30.55
CA VAL A 462 -42.82 9.54 -31.71
C VAL A 462 -42.10 10.40 -32.76
N TYR A 463 -41.38 11.44 -32.31
CA TYR A 463 -40.61 12.30 -33.20
C TYR A 463 -39.53 11.51 -33.94
N MET A 464 -38.79 10.68 -33.24
CA MET A 464 -37.72 9.87 -33.84
C MET A 464 -38.22 8.78 -34.75
N ILE A 465 -39.30 8.08 -34.38
CA ILE A 465 -39.91 7.07 -35.27
C ILE A 465 -40.44 7.71 -36.54
N SER A 466 -41.07 8.88 -36.44
CA SER A 466 -41.56 9.65 -37.60
C SER A 466 -40.40 10.03 -38.53
N PHE A 467 -39.28 10.49 -37.97
CA PHE A 467 -38.07 10.81 -38.73
C PHE A 467 -37.49 9.57 -39.44
N PHE A 468 -37.39 8.44 -38.75
CA PHE A 468 -36.89 7.22 -39.36
C PHE A 468 -37.82 6.66 -40.44
N ARG A 469 -39.13 6.83 -40.28
CA ARG A 469 -40.09 6.47 -41.34
C ARG A 469 -39.93 7.34 -42.58
N GLU A 470 -39.68 8.63 -42.40
CA GLU A 470 -39.40 9.54 -43.51
C GLU A 470 -38.12 9.09 -44.25
N ALA A 471 -37.06 8.72 -43.52
CA ALA A 471 -35.84 8.18 -44.12
C ALA A 471 -36.10 6.90 -44.95
N LEU A 472 -37.10 6.08 -44.59
CA LEU A 472 -37.50 4.89 -45.35
C LEU A 472 -38.15 5.20 -46.68
N LEU A 473 -38.71 6.39 -46.86
CA LEU A 473 -39.25 6.78 -48.16
C LEU A 473 -38.16 6.85 -49.25
N TYR A 474 -36.93 7.10 -48.85
CA TYR A 474 -35.76 7.19 -49.72
C TYR A 474 -34.94 5.88 -49.78
N ARG A 475 -35.53 4.71 -49.38
CA ARG A 475 -34.83 3.41 -49.24
C ARG A 475 -34.12 2.93 -50.50
N GLU A 476 -34.61 3.30 -51.67
CA GLU A 476 -33.99 2.94 -52.96
C GLU A 476 -32.60 3.62 -53.13
N ALA A 477 -32.47 4.85 -52.63
CA ALA A 477 -31.22 5.59 -52.69
C ALA A 477 -30.32 5.27 -51.50
N ASN A 478 -30.82 5.42 -50.26
CA ASN A 478 -30.03 5.30 -49.04
C ASN A 478 -29.74 3.84 -48.58
N LYS A 479 -30.35 2.83 -49.25
CA LYS A 479 -30.19 1.41 -48.98
C LYS A 479 -30.58 0.97 -47.55
N LEU A 480 -31.47 1.73 -46.91
CA LEU A 480 -32.06 1.36 -45.62
C LEU A 480 -33.20 0.38 -45.79
N SER A 481 -33.35 -0.52 -44.81
CA SER A 481 -34.53 -1.37 -44.65
C SER A 481 -35.17 -1.14 -43.28
N ALA A 482 -36.47 -1.39 -43.15
CA ALA A 482 -37.16 -1.28 -41.87
C ALA A 482 -36.50 -2.17 -40.77
N ALA A 483 -36.10 -3.38 -41.14
CA ALA A 483 -35.40 -4.25 -40.20
C ALA A 483 -34.03 -3.71 -39.73
N LYS A 484 -33.25 -3.07 -40.62
CA LYS A 484 -31.98 -2.42 -40.28
C LYS A 484 -32.22 -1.22 -39.36
N LEU A 485 -33.22 -0.37 -39.66
CA LEU A 485 -33.59 0.75 -38.79
C LEU A 485 -34.15 0.30 -37.45
N ALA A 486 -35.00 -0.73 -37.39
CA ALA A 486 -35.49 -1.28 -36.11
C ALA A 486 -34.35 -1.68 -35.17
N ARG A 487 -33.30 -2.26 -35.73
CA ARG A 487 -32.08 -2.60 -34.94
C ARG A 487 -31.34 -1.36 -34.47
N ILE A 488 -31.20 -0.33 -35.31
CA ILE A 488 -30.60 0.97 -34.95
C ILE A 488 -31.42 1.63 -33.84
N CYS A 489 -32.77 1.72 -34.01
CA CYS A 489 -33.67 2.22 -32.98
C CYS A 489 -33.50 1.52 -31.63
N CYS A 490 -33.42 0.18 -31.63
CA CYS A 490 -33.18 -0.57 -30.41
C CYS A 490 -31.84 -0.19 -29.76
N ASN A 491 -30.81 0.02 -30.53
CA ASN A 491 -29.50 0.36 -29.99
C ASN A 491 -29.45 1.78 -29.41
N CYS A 492 -30.12 2.76 -30.02
CA CYS A 492 -30.01 4.16 -29.57
C CYS A 492 -31.17 4.61 -28.67
N LEU A 493 -32.38 4.04 -28.80
CA LEU A 493 -33.54 4.49 -28.00
C LEU A 493 -33.81 3.58 -26.78
N VAL A 494 -33.37 2.31 -26.83
CA VAL A 494 -33.72 1.26 -25.85
C VAL A 494 -32.54 0.84 -24.98
N VAL A 495 -31.35 0.78 -25.56
CA VAL A 495 -30.14 0.34 -24.85
C VAL A 495 -29.24 1.55 -24.65
N GLY A 496 -29.20 2.07 -23.45
CA GLY A 496 -28.19 3.06 -23.06
C GLY A 496 -26.79 2.46 -23.11
N SER A 497 -25.79 3.28 -23.47
CA SER A 497 -24.39 2.83 -23.58
C SER A 497 -23.80 2.25 -22.28
N ASN A 498 -24.37 2.59 -21.12
CA ASN A 498 -23.92 2.12 -19.80
C ASN A 498 -24.43 0.73 -19.39
N GLU A 499 -25.28 0.11 -20.20
CA GLU A 499 -26.03 -1.07 -19.77
C GLU A 499 -25.64 -2.35 -20.47
N ILE A 500 -24.63 -2.33 -21.33
CA ILE A 500 -24.12 -3.53 -22.00
C ILE A 500 -22.94 -4.08 -21.17
N ASN A 501 -23.25 -4.84 -20.14
CA ASN A 501 -22.28 -5.75 -19.56
C ASN A 501 -22.46 -7.13 -20.25
N PRO A 502 -21.56 -7.56 -21.16
CA PRO A 502 -21.71 -8.82 -21.90
C PRO A 502 -21.73 -10.05 -20.99
N MET A 503 -21.27 -9.92 -19.75
CA MET A 503 -21.24 -11.04 -18.78
C MET A 503 -22.55 -11.25 -18.01
N GLU A 504 -23.51 -10.32 -18.12
CA GLU A 504 -24.81 -10.37 -17.42
C GLU A 504 -26.00 -10.60 -18.36
N GLU A 505 -25.79 -10.81 -19.65
CA GLU A 505 -26.90 -11.09 -20.57
C GLU A 505 -27.51 -12.48 -20.30
N THR A 506 -28.64 -12.49 -19.64
CA THR A 506 -29.46 -13.69 -19.46
C THR A 506 -30.24 -13.98 -20.74
N SER A 507 -30.58 -15.27 -21.00
CA SER A 507 -31.43 -15.67 -22.12
C SER A 507 -32.75 -14.85 -22.15
N GLN A 508 -33.25 -14.45 -21.00
CA GLN A 508 -34.47 -13.64 -20.86
C GLN A 508 -34.27 -12.18 -21.32
N SER A 509 -33.09 -11.58 -21.07
CA SER A 509 -32.79 -10.21 -21.54
C SER A 509 -32.66 -10.17 -23.05
N ILE A 510 -32.06 -11.18 -23.65
CA ILE A 510 -31.95 -11.33 -25.11
C ILE A 510 -33.33 -11.46 -25.75
N GLN A 511 -34.22 -12.27 -25.16
CA GLN A 511 -35.59 -12.45 -25.67
C GLN A 511 -36.40 -11.15 -25.58
N ARG A 512 -36.32 -10.42 -24.47
CA ARG A 512 -36.99 -9.11 -24.31
C ARG A 512 -36.50 -8.07 -25.31
N ARG A 513 -35.20 -8.04 -25.57
CA ARG A 513 -34.58 -7.17 -26.57
C ARG A 513 -35.06 -7.50 -27.98
N ALA A 514 -35.16 -8.79 -28.32
CA ALA A 514 -35.72 -9.24 -29.58
C ALA A 514 -37.20 -8.82 -29.73
N GLY A 515 -37.98 -8.93 -28.65
CA GLY A 515 -39.37 -8.42 -28.63
C GLY A 515 -39.45 -6.93 -28.87
N MET A 516 -38.58 -6.12 -28.25
CA MET A 516 -38.54 -4.68 -28.54
C MET A 516 -38.19 -4.36 -30.00
N GLN A 517 -37.30 -5.15 -30.61
CA GLN A 517 -36.97 -4.98 -32.02
C GLN A 517 -38.19 -5.23 -32.93
N LEU A 518 -39.05 -6.19 -32.60
CA LEU A 518 -40.32 -6.43 -33.32
C LEU A 518 -41.29 -5.26 -33.14
N ILE A 519 -41.39 -4.68 -31.96
CA ILE A 519 -42.21 -3.48 -31.71
C ILE A 519 -41.68 -2.31 -32.55
N MET A 520 -40.36 -2.06 -32.59
CA MET A 520 -39.77 -1.01 -33.43
C MET A 520 -40.03 -1.23 -34.89
N LEU A 521 -39.93 -2.47 -35.37
CA LEU A 521 -40.23 -2.84 -36.74
C LEU A 521 -41.72 -2.55 -37.07
N HIS A 522 -42.62 -2.92 -36.16
CA HIS A 522 -44.04 -2.65 -36.31
C HIS A 522 -44.35 -1.15 -36.45
N PHE A 523 -43.75 -0.30 -35.61
CA PHE A 523 -43.90 1.15 -35.71
C PHE A 523 -43.30 1.75 -36.98
N LEU A 524 -42.25 1.18 -37.52
CA LEU A 524 -41.65 1.65 -38.78
C LEU A 524 -42.44 1.26 -40.01
N GLU A 525 -43.18 0.15 -39.99
CA GLU A 525 -43.92 -0.40 -41.15
C GLU A 525 -45.41 -0.01 -41.15
N THR A 526 -45.96 0.35 -40.00
CA THR A 526 -47.37 0.64 -39.85
C THR A 526 -47.66 2.09 -39.45
N ASN A 527 -48.92 2.57 -39.67
CA ASN A 527 -49.35 3.87 -39.15
C ASN A 527 -49.90 3.74 -37.72
N ALA A 528 -49.21 2.98 -36.85
CA ALA A 528 -49.65 2.75 -35.49
C ALA A 528 -49.32 3.89 -34.52
N ILE A 529 -48.65 4.94 -35.01
CA ILE A 529 -48.34 6.19 -34.28
C ILE A 529 -49.15 7.31 -34.87
#